data_cca7e0399aa24a0106690dd05c09f170
#
_entry.id   cca7e0399aa24a0106690dd05c09f170
#
_cell.length_a   1.000
_cell.length_b   1.000
_cell.length_c   1.000
_cell.angle_alpha   90.00
_cell.angle_beta   90.00
_cell.angle_gamma   90.00
#
_symmetry.space_group_name_H-M   'P 1'
#
loop_
_entity.id
_entity.type
_entity.pdbx_description
1 polymer ?
#
loop_
_entity_poly.entity_id
_entity_poly.type
_entity_poly.pdbx_seq_one_letter_code
_entity_poly.pdbx_strand_id
1 'polypeptide(L)'
;MSHRVHPKIFRTKGIEDWQSQWYGKKNYKANLEQDFKIRTFIKKELKNGAINEVIIKRSTNTIHIIIRAGKPGIIIGRGGTGIQELKRRIISKIFKEKIKGIDIKIDVEEIKKAEIQARIIGQAIAEQLERRMPFRRVIKQ
;
A
#
# COMPACT_ATOMS: atom_id res chain seq x y z
N MET A 1 -26.05 -18.54 14.59
CA MET A 1 -25.04 -18.24 13.53
C MET A 1 -23.90 -17.42 14.13
N SER A 2 -22.67 -17.87 14.03
CA SER A 2 -21.52 -17.11 14.54
C SER A 2 -21.20 -15.97 13.56
N HIS A 3 -21.36 -14.73 13.99
CA HIS A 3 -20.95 -13.57 13.22
C HIS A 3 -19.42 -13.45 13.25
N ARG A 4 -18.76 -13.91 12.20
CA ARG A 4 -17.31 -13.78 12.05
C ARG A 4 -16.98 -12.37 11.57
N VAL A 5 -16.59 -11.50 12.48
CA VAL A 5 -16.11 -10.15 12.16
C VAL A 5 -14.59 -10.17 12.09
N HIS A 6 -14.02 -9.43 11.12
CA HIS A 6 -12.57 -9.33 10.98
C HIS A 6 -11.95 -8.72 12.25
N PRO A 7 -10.88 -9.32 12.83
CA PRO A 7 -10.29 -8.87 14.10
C PRO A 7 -9.89 -7.41 14.15
N LYS A 8 -9.45 -6.86 13.02
CA LYS A 8 -9.08 -5.44 12.92
C LYS A 8 -10.26 -4.50 13.15
N ILE A 9 -11.47 -4.88 12.73
CA ILE A 9 -12.67 -4.06 12.89
C ILE A 9 -13.02 -3.88 14.37
N PHE A 10 -12.85 -4.91 15.19
CA PHE A 10 -13.05 -4.82 16.63
C PHE A 10 -12.03 -3.90 17.32
N ARG A 11 -10.82 -3.78 16.76
CA ARG A 11 -9.72 -3.03 17.36
C ARG A 11 -9.53 -1.62 16.80
N THR A 12 -10.34 -1.22 15.82
CA THR A 12 -10.22 0.12 15.18
C THR A 12 -10.52 1.28 16.13
N LYS A 13 -11.29 1.06 17.19
CA LYS A 13 -11.70 2.14 18.12
C LYS A 13 -10.58 2.77 18.96
N GLY A 14 -9.32 2.38 18.82
CA GLY A 14 -8.25 3.00 19.62
C GLY A 14 -6.83 2.68 19.19
N ILE A 15 -6.62 1.66 18.37
CA ILE A 15 -5.29 1.15 18.06
C ILE A 15 -4.96 1.23 16.56
N GLU A 16 -5.92 0.96 15.71
CA GLU A 16 -5.73 0.96 14.25
C GLU A 16 -6.74 1.88 13.55
N ASP A 17 -6.29 2.58 12.52
CA ASP A 17 -7.12 3.45 11.70
C ASP A 17 -7.44 2.78 10.35
N TRP A 18 -8.40 3.37 9.61
CA TRP A 18 -8.80 2.86 8.30
C TRP A 18 -7.72 3.11 7.25
N GLN A 19 -7.50 2.14 6.38
CA GLN A 19 -6.55 2.27 5.27
C GLN A 19 -7.05 3.22 4.16
N SER A 20 -8.34 3.45 4.06
CA SER A 20 -8.96 4.45 3.20
C SER A 20 -9.69 5.46 4.07
N GLN A 21 -9.27 6.72 4.00
CA GLN A 21 -9.79 7.81 4.82
C GLN A 21 -10.41 8.86 3.88
N TRP A 22 -11.72 8.76 3.67
CA TRP A 22 -12.48 9.71 2.87
C TRP A 22 -13.97 9.55 3.11
N TYR A 23 -14.70 10.60 2.79
CA TYR A 23 -16.16 10.62 2.83
C TYR A 23 -16.72 10.96 1.45
N GLY A 24 -17.74 10.23 1.00
CA GLY A 24 -18.41 10.51 -0.26
C GLY A 24 -19.61 9.62 -0.47
N LYS A 25 -20.82 10.21 -0.54
CA LYS A 25 -22.06 9.46 -0.80
C LYS A 25 -22.21 9.10 -2.28
N LYS A 26 -22.05 10.09 -3.19
CA LYS A 26 -22.34 9.93 -4.62
C LYS A 26 -21.34 9.07 -5.38
N ASN A 27 -20.05 9.14 -5.03
CA ASN A 27 -18.95 8.49 -5.77
C ASN A 27 -18.31 7.33 -5.02
N TYR A 28 -19.02 6.73 -4.04
CA TYR A 28 -18.46 5.69 -3.18
C TYR A 28 -17.87 4.52 -3.97
N LYS A 29 -18.65 3.94 -4.90
CA LYS A 29 -18.21 2.80 -5.74
C LYS A 29 -16.97 3.14 -6.56
N ALA A 30 -16.96 4.30 -7.22
CA ALA A 30 -15.84 4.72 -8.06
C ALA A 30 -14.56 4.94 -7.24
N ASN A 31 -14.67 5.58 -6.08
CA ASN A 31 -13.54 5.83 -5.19
C ASN A 31 -12.97 4.52 -4.63
N LEU A 32 -13.84 3.60 -4.21
CA LEU A 32 -13.43 2.29 -3.70
C LEU A 32 -12.71 1.46 -4.78
N GLU A 33 -13.23 1.45 -6.00
CA GLU A 33 -12.62 0.76 -7.13
C GLU A 33 -11.23 1.34 -7.45
N GLN A 34 -11.11 2.67 -7.46
CA GLN A 34 -9.83 3.34 -7.68
C GLN A 34 -8.83 3.02 -6.57
N ASP A 35 -9.23 3.05 -5.29
CA ASP A 35 -8.38 2.73 -4.16
C ASP A 35 -7.88 1.29 -4.23
N PHE A 36 -8.74 0.36 -4.59
CA PHE A 36 -8.38 -1.04 -4.80
C PHE A 36 -7.34 -1.18 -5.93
N LYS A 37 -7.56 -0.52 -7.07
CA LYS A 37 -6.64 -0.51 -8.20
C LYS A 37 -5.27 0.09 -7.82
N ILE A 38 -5.26 1.21 -7.08
CA ILE A 38 -4.03 1.85 -6.60
C ILE A 38 -3.25 0.90 -5.71
N ARG A 39 -3.88 0.29 -4.70
CA ARG A 39 -3.21 -0.65 -3.80
C ARG A 39 -2.66 -1.87 -4.51
N THR A 40 -3.45 -2.46 -5.40
CA THR A 40 -3.02 -3.62 -6.18
C THR A 40 -1.84 -3.27 -7.09
N PHE A 41 -1.90 -2.11 -7.73
CA PHE A 41 -0.82 -1.62 -8.58
C PHE A 41 0.47 -1.38 -7.80
N ILE A 42 0.40 -0.65 -6.68
CA ILE A 42 1.56 -0.36 -5.83
C ILE A 42 2.21 -1.66 -5.33
N LYS A 43 1.42 -2.61 -4.82
CA LYS A 43 1.93 -3.90 -4.35
C LYS A 43 2.60 -4.70 -5.45
N LYS A 44 2.09 -4.64 -6.68
CA LYS A 44 2.66 -5.36 -7.82
C LYS A 44 3.98 -4.74 -8.32
N GLU A 45 4.02 -3.41 -8.43
CA GLU A 45 5.20 -2.69 -8.95
C GLU A 45 6.36 -2.68 -7.93
N LEU A 46 6.05 -2.53 -6.66
CA LEU A 46 7.04 -2.34 -5.60
C LEU A 46 7.24 -3.60 -4.74
N LYS A 47 7.24 -4.78 -5.34
CA LYS A 47 7.49 -6.05 -4.61
C LYS A 47 8.73 -5.99 -3.72
N ASN A 48 9.83 -5.42 -4.25
CA ASN A 48 11.11 -5.35 -3.53
C ASN A 48 11.16 -4.29 -2.42
N GLY A 49 10.15 -3.43 -2.31
CA GLY A 49 10.08 -2.34 -1.34
C GLY A 49 9.69 -2.74 0.08
N ALA A 50 9.39 -4.03 0.32
CA ALA A 50 8.91 -4.52 1.61
C ALA A 50 7.71 -3.70 2.13
N ILE A 51 6.65 -3.58 1.33
CA ILE A 51 5.47 -2.78 1.66
C ILE A 51 4.62 -3.48 2.71
N ASN A 52 4.44 -2.84 3.85
CA ASN A 52 3.51 -3.29 4.87
C ASN A 52 2.09 -2.81 4.58
N GLU A 53 1.91 -1.50 4.37
CA GLU A 53 0.61 -0.87 4.30
C GLU A 53 0.59 0.28 3.30
N VAL A 54 -0.58 0.49 2.67
CA VAL A 54 -0.83 1.64 1.79
C VAL A 54 -2.10 2.34 2.28
N ILE A 55 -1.94 3.54 2.81
CA ILE A 55 -3.03 4.38 3.32
C ILE A 55 -3.37 5.41 2.24
N ILE A 56 -4.65 5.57 1.96
CA ILE A 56 -5.14 6.52 0.95
C ILE A 56 -6.08 7.50 1.63
N LYS A 57 -5.69 8.76 1.66
CA LYS A 57 -6.51 9.87 2.15
C LYS A 57 -7.01 10.67 0.96
N ARG A 58 -8.31 10.88 0.86
CA ARG A 58 -8.88 11.69 -0.22
C ARG A 58 -9.52 12.95 0.35
N SER A 59 -9.18 14.07 -0.23
CA SER A 59 -9.84 15.35 -0.06
C SER A 59 -10.55 15.74 -1.36
N THR A 60 -11.17 16.88 -1.42
CA THR A 60 -11.92 17.36 -2.59
C THR A 60 -11.06 17.38 -3.86
N ASN A 61 -9.82 17.89 -3.76
CA ASN A 61 -8.92 18.10 -4.90
C ASN A 61 -7.59 17.36 -4.77
N THR A 62 -7.39 16.56 -3.72
CA THR A 62 -6.12 15.88 -3.49
C THR A 62 -6.31 14.42 -3.11
N ILE A 63 -5.46 13.56 -3.66
CA ILE A 63 -5.34 12.17 -3.25
C ILE A 63 -3.95 12.01 -2.64
N HIS A 64 -3.91 11.75 -1.35
CA HIS A 64 -2.68 11.55 -0.61
C HIS A 64 -2.50 10.05 -0.36
N ILE A 65 -1.42 9.48 -0.91
CA ILE A 65 -1.07 8.07 -0.80
C ILE A 65 0.15 7.97 0.10
N ILE A 66 -0.01 7.34 1.26
CA ILE A 66 1.06 7.10 2.21
C ILE A 66 1.45 5.63 2.12
N ILE A 67 2.71 5.36 1.79
CA ILE A 67 3.25 4.01 1.65
C ILE A 67 4.16 3.73 2.84
N ARG A 68 3.75 2.81 3.71
CA ARG A 68 4.57 2.33 4.82
C ARG A 68 5.40 1.14 4.37
N ALA A 69 6.72 1.32 4.34
CA ALA A 69 7.66 0.33 3.80
C ALA A 69 8.86 0.11 4.70
N GLY A 70 9.40 -1.11 4.65
CA GLY A 70 10.64 -1.46 5.35
C GLY A 70 11.91 -1.00 4.62
N LYS A 71 11.82 -0.75 3.30
CA LYS A 71 12.95 -0.30 2.46
C LYS A 71 12.57 0.93 1.64
N PRO A 72 12.42 2.11 2.28
CA PRO A 72 11.96 3.32 1.61
C PRO A 72 12.89 3.79 0.49
N GLY A 73 14.19 3.60 0.63
CA GLY A 73 15.17 4.01 -0.37
C GLY A 73 14.95 3.40 -1.77
N ILE A 74 14.45 2.16 -1.83
CA ILE A 74 14.13 1.49 -3.10
C ILE A 74 12.92 2.17 -3.77
N ILE A 75 11.96 2.65 -2.99
CA ILE A 75 10.75 3.29 -3.50
C ILE A 75 11.04 4.73 -3.94
N ILE A 76 11.81 5.45 -3.14
CA ILE A 76 12.16 6.86 -3.40
C ILE A 76 13.05 6.95 -4.64
N GLY A 77 14.02 6.03 -4.77
CA GLY A 77 15.00 6.04 -5.85
C GLY A 77 16.00 7.19 -5.74
N ARG A 78 16.94 7.24 -6.68
CA ARG A 78 17.97 8.29 -6.70
C ARG A 78 17.33 9.66 -6.97
N GLY A 79 17.54 10.62 -6.07
CA GLY A 79 16.99 11.98 -6.21
C GLY A 79 15.46 12.07 -6.28
N GLY A 80 14.72 11.07 -5.77
CA GLY A 80 13.25 11.08 -5.77
C GLY A 80 12.59 10.71 -7.10
N THR A 81 13.36 10.27 -8.09
CA THR A 81 12.83 9.89 -9.43
C THR A 81 11.84 8.75 -9.37
N GLY A 82 12.03 7.78 -8.44
CA GLY A 82 11.13 6.64 -8.26
C GLY A 82 9.70 7.04 -7.90
N ILE A 83 9.55 8.00 -6.98
CA ILE A 83 8.23 8.52 -6.60
C ILE A 83 7.56 9.25 -7.77
N GLN A 84 8.30 10.05 -8.51
CA GLN A 84 7.75 10.78 -9.64
C GLN A 84 7.30 9.83 -10.76
N GLU A 85 8.09 8.79 -11.03
CA GLU A 85 7.73 7.77 -12.00
C GLU A 85 6.51 6.96 -11.55
N LEU A 86 6.45 6.59 -10.27
CA LEU A 86 5.29 5.93 -9.68
C LEU A 86 4.03 6.78 -9.82
N LYS A 87 4.13 8.09 -9.52
CA LYS A 87 3.02 9.05 -9.69
C LYS A 87 2.54 9.07 -11.15
N ARG A 88 3.44 9.18 -12.11
CA ARG A 88 3.11 9.17 -13.56
C ARG A 88 2.41 7.87 -13.97
N ARG A 89 2.93 6.72 -13.53
CA ARG A 89 2.35 5.40 -13.84
C ARG A 89 0.96 5.21 -13.21
N ILE A 90 0.74 5.70 -11.99
CA ILE A 90 -0.59 5.67 -11.35
C ILE A 90 -1.58 6.52 -12.15
N ILE A 91 -1.19 7.73 -12.55
CA ILE A 91 -2.04 8.62 -13.35
C ILE A 91 -2.42 7.95 -14.67
N SER A 92 -1.45 7.44 -15.43
CA SER A 92 -1.71 6.86 -16.75
C SER A 92 -2.54 5.59 -16.71
N LYS A 93 -2.26 4.66 -15.76
CA LYS A 93 -2.93 3.35 -15.71
C LYS A 93 -4.30 3.37 -15.04
N ILE A 94 -4.47 4.18 -13.99
CA ILE A 94 -5.68 4.10 -13.16
C ILE A 94 -6.65 5.21 -13.54
N PHE A 95 -6.16 6.39 -13.73
CA PHE A 95 -7.01 7.55 -13.93
C PHE A 95 -7.26 7.90 -15.41
N LYS A 96 -6.48 7.32 -16.35
CA LYS A 96 -6.65 7.51 -17.81
C LYS A 96 -6.93 8.96 -18.19
N GLU A 97 -6.12 9.90 -17.70
CA GLU A 97 -6.22 11.34 -17.97
C GLU A 97 -7.52 12.03 -17.48
N LYS A 98 -8.43 11.31 -16.83
CA LYS A 98 -9.68 11.90 -16.31
C LYS A 98 -9.52 12.79 -15.08
N ILE A 99 -8.27 13.10 -14.68
CA ILE A 99 -8.00 13.93 -13.50
C ILE A 99 -7.77 15.38 -13.94
N LYS A 100 -8.80 16.07 -14.37
CA LYS A 100 -8.75 17.54 -14.41
C LYS A 100 -8.98 18.05 -12.98
N GLY A 101 -7.93 18.63 -12.36
CA GLY A 101 -8.04 19.32 -11.07
C GLY A 101 -7.77 18.50 -9.80
N ILE A 102 -7.33 17.22 -9.90
CA ILE A 102 -6.96 16.44 -8.72
C ILE A 102 -5.43 16.30 -8.66
N ASP A 103 -4.80 16.73 -7.58
CA ASP A 103 -3.38 16.50 -7.33
C ASP A 103 -3.15 15.18 -6.57
N ILE A 104 -2.13 14.43 -6.98
CA ILE A 104 -1.73 13.19 -6.31
C ILE A 104 -0.43 13.44 -5.56
N LYS A 105 -0.45 13.28 -4.25
CA LYS A 105 0.73 13.32 -3.38
C LYS A 105 1.06 11.90 -2.93
N ILE A 106 2.34 11.55 -2.99
CA ILE A 106 2.83 10.23 -2.55
C ILE A 106 3.92 10.48 -1.52
N ASP A 107 3.70 9.97 -0.31
CA ASP A 107 4.66 10.00 0.78
C ASP A 107 5.08 8.58 1.13
N VAL A 108 6.32 8.41 1.54
CA VAL A 108 6.88 7.13 1.96
C VAL A 108 7.32 7.24 3.39
N GLU A 109 6.69 6.44 4.26
CA GLU A 109 7.03 6.35 5.68
C GLU A 109 7.85 5.08 5.95
N GLU A 110 8.96 5.23 6.66
CA GLU A 110 9.77 4.11 7.09
C GLU A 110 9.18 3.41 8.31
N ILE A 111 9.24 2.08 8.31
CA ILE A 111 8.85 1.26 9.46
C ILE A 111 10.11 0.89 10.23
N LYS A 112 10.27 1.43 11.44
CA LYS A 112 11.46 1.22 12.30
C LYS A 112 11.77 -0.25 12.62
N LYS A 113 10.76 -1.13 12.65
CA LYS A 113 10.90 -2.56 12.97
C LYS A 113 10.20 -3.39 11.90
N ALA A 114 10.74 -3.39 10.69
CA ALA A 114 10.17 -4.13 9.55
C ALA A 114 10.09 -5.64 9.79
N GLU A 115 11.04 -6.18 10.56
CA GLU A 115 11.15 -7.61 10.90
C GLU A 115 10.00 -8.13 11.78
N ILE A 116 9.26 -7.25 12.46
CA ILE A 116 8.10 -7.64 13.29
C ILE A 116 6.81 -7.66 12.48
N GLN A 117 6.81 -7.09 11.28
CA GLN A 117 5.60 -6.97 10.47
C GLN A 117 5.30 -8.27 9.73
N ALA A 118 4.23 -8.96 10.14
CA ALA A 118 3.82 -10.26 9.56
C ALA A 118 3.71 -10.25 8.03
N ARG A 119 3.27 -9.13 7.43
CA ARG A 119 3.16 -8.99 5.98
C ARG A 119 4.52 -8.99 5.29
N ILE A 120 5.51 -8.30 5.86
CA ILE A 120 6.87 -8.21 5.32
C ILE A 120 7.56 -9.56 5.44
N ILE A 121 7.41 -10.22 6.60
CA ILE A 121 7.94 -11.58 6.83
C ILE A 121 7.29 -12.57 5.84
N GLY A 122 5.97 -12.53 5.69
CA GLY A 122 5.28 -13.41 4.75
C GLY A 122 5.74 -13.22 3.30
N GLN A 123 6.00 -11.98 2.89
CA GLN A 123 6.55 -11.69 1.57
C GLN A 123 7.99 -12.21 1.42
N ALA A 124 8.84 -12.02 2.42
CA ALA A 124 10.21 -12.53 2.41
C ALA A 124 10.26 -14.06 2.34
N ILE A 125 9.39 -14.75 3.08
CA ILE A 125 9.24 -16.21 3.01
C ILE A 125 8.82 -16.64 1.60
N ALA A 126 7.81 -15.98 1.02
CA ALA A 126 7.34 -16.29 -0.33
C ALA A 126 8.45 -16.14 -1.37
N GLU A 127 9.23 -15.05 -1.32
CA GLU A 127 10.36 -14.81 -2.22
C GLU A 127 11.46 -15.90 -2.08
N GLN A 128 11.75 -16.33 -0.86
CA GLN A 128 12.75 -17.37 -0.63
C GLN A 128 12.27 -18.75 -1.15
N LEU A 129 10.99 -19.07 -0.99
CA LEU A 129 10.39 -20.28 -1.54
C LEU A 129 10.33 -20.25 -3.08
N GLU A 130 10.03 -19.10 -3.70
CA GLU A 130 10.10 -18.90 -5.14
C GLU A 130 11.53 -19.17 -5.68
N ARG A 131 12.56 -18.81 -4.89
CA ARG A 131 13.98 -19.16 -5.17
C ARG A 131 14.35 -20.61 -4.88
N ARG A 132 13.39 -21.48 -4.61
CA ARG A 132 13.57 -22.89 -4.31
C ARG A 132 14.43 -23.18 -3.07
N MET A 133 14.45 -22.27 -2.11
CA MET A 133 15.12 -22.54 -0.83
C MET A 133 14.35 -23.61 -0.04
N PRO A 134 15.04 -24.50 0.69
CA PRO A 134 14.37 -25.52 1.52
C PRO A 134 13.50 -24.85 2.59
N PHE A 135 12.21 -25.21 2.64
CA PHE A 135 11.23 -24.56 3.52
C PHE A 135 11.63 -24.58 5.01
N ARG A 136 12.28 -25.68 5.47
CA ARG A 136 12.77 -25.79 6.84
C ARG A 136 13.81 -24.72 7.19
N ARG A 137 14.65 -24.32 6.24
CA ARG A 137 15.64 -23.27 6.42
C ARG A 137 14.98 -21.88 6.41
N VAL A 138 14.01 -21.70 5.51
CA VAL A 138 13.27 -20.42 5.37
C VAL A 138 12.49 -20.07 6.63
N ILE A 139 11.86 -21.07 7.28
CA ILE A 139 11.06 -20.84 8.50
C ILE A 139 11.93 -20.60 9.74
N LYS A 140 13.18 -21.06 9.76
CA LYS A 140 14.10 -20.91 10.90
C LYS A 140 14.90 -19.60 10.88
N GLN A 141 14.85 -18.82 9.80
CA GLN A 141 15.43 -17.50 9.71
C GLN A 141 14.52 -16.43 10.33
#